data_e5491e7bb4605e5b66fc670be475f1d4
#
_entry.id   e5491e7bb4605e5b66fc670be475f1d4
#
_cell.length_a   1.000
_cell.length_b   1.000
_cell.length_c   1.000
_cell.angle_alpha   90.00
_cell.angle_beta   90.00
_cell.angle_gamma   90.00
#
_symmetry.space_group_name_H-M   'P 1'
#
loop_
_entity.id
_entity.type
_entity.pdbx_description
1 polymer ?
#
loop_
_entity_poly.entity_id
_entity_poly.type
_entity_poly.pdbx_seq_one_letter_code
_entity_poly.pdbx_strand_id
1 'polypeptide(L)'
;MKKTFIIGILLLSMFSCEKNKENKDNEDYKILKSENTNGYKTITILVENEISEENLRKVMKKAAVENIGDDRGVQVLAIGDERLFGHVLNTHGIYTYYASEKDREEQKKYPELSPIVFRSKKSKLSQDAINIFKDNGDLIARDFEKASDMTVEEEMKLMEDHIVEVSKKYGITADEVKKKLEEVGKYLDEDVVPDKEYKNQ
;
A
#
# COMPACT_ATOMS: atom_id res chain seq x y z
N MET A 1 26.42 -16.30 -3.64
CA MET A 1 24.99 -16.31 -3.27
C MET A 1 24.43 -14.95 -3.64
N LYS A 2 23.69 -14.84 -4.75
CA LYS A 2 23.14 -13.58 -5.23
C LYS A 2 21.85 -13.31 -4.46
N LYS A 3 21.79 -12.30 -3.62
CA LYS A 3 20.56 -11.81 -3.02
C LYS A 3 19.87 -10.92 -4.05
N THR A 4 18.85 -11.44 -4.68
CA THR A 4 17.98 -10.68 -5.60
C THR A 4 17.11 -9.76 -4.75
N PHE A 5 17.41 -8.48 -4.75
CA PHE A 5 16.52 -7.44 -4.23
C PHE A 5 15.37 -7.29 -5.23
N ILE A 6 14.21 -7.81 -4.87
CA ILE A 6 12.98 -7.55 -5.63
C ILE A 6 12.46 -6.19 -5.17
N ILE A 7 12.82 -5.15 -5.92
CA ILE A 7 12.18 -3.83 -5.83
C ILE A 7 10.77 -4.01 -6.41
N GLY A 8 9.77 -3.98 -5.55
CA GLY A 8 8.38 -3.96 -5.96
C GLY A 8 8.07 -2.69 -6.75
N ILE A 9 8.01 -2.83 -8.07
CA ILE A 9 7.70 -1.75 -9.01
C ILE A 9 6.24 -1.36 -8.82
N LEU A 10 6.02 -0.19 -8.24
CA LEU A 10 4.72 0.48 -8.20
C LEU A 10 4.49 1.15 -9.56
N LEU A 11 3.74 0.50 -10.45
CA LEU A 11 3.20 1.12 -11.66
C LEU A 11 2.13 2.13 -11.25
N LEU A 12 2.53 3.39 -11.14
CA LEU A 12 1.61 4.53 -11.10
C LEU A 12 1.03 4.77 -12.49
N SER A 13 -0.05 4.08 -12.81
CA SER A 13 -0.88 4.47 -13.97
C SER A 13 -1.61 5.76 -13.64
N MET A 14 -1.27 6.84 -14.33
CA MET A 14 -2.06 8.07 -14.34
C MET A 14 -3.44 7.77 -14.90
N PHE A 15 -4.50 7.97 -14.12
CA PHE A 15 -5.87 7.78 -14.58
C PHE A 15 -6.80 8.93 -14.31
N SER A 16 -7.41 9.25 -15.37
CA SER A 16 -8.71 9.86 -15.65
C SER A 16 -9.65 9.98 -14.46
N CYS A 17 -10.11 11.21 -14.27
CA CYS A 17 -11.12 11.63 -13.32
C CYS A 17 -12.48 11.01 -13.70
N GLU A 18 -12.90 9.96 -13.01
CA GLU A 18 -14.29 9.52 -12.99
C GLU A 18 -14.97 9.93 -11.68
N LYS A 19 -16.20 10.43 -11.84
CA LYS A 19 -17.01 11.06 -10.79
C LYS A 19 -17.13 10.18 -9.55
N ASN A 20 -16.70 10.75 -8.41
CA ASN A 20 -16.95 10.23 -7.07
C ASN A 20 -18.44 9.91 -6.87
N LYS A 21 -18.75 8.61 -6.74
CA LYS A 21 -19.96 8.16 -6.07
C LYS A 21 -19.77 8.34 -4.57
N GLU A 22 -20.83 8.80 -3.92
CA GLU A 22 -20.92 9.12 -2.50
C GLU A 22 -20.08 8.19 -1.61
N ASN A 23 -19.14 8.78 -0.89
CA ASN A 23 -18.44 8.14 0.22
C ASN A 23 -19.49 7.79 1.29
N LYS A 24 -19.83 6.50 1.41
CA LYS A 24 -20.54 6.00 2.59
C LYS A 24 -19.51 5.89 3.71
N ASP A 25 -19.51 6.89 4.59
CA ASP A 25 -18.83 6.77 5.86
C ASP A 25 -19.53 5.68 6.68
N ASN A 26 -18.82 4.60 6.95
CA ASN A 26 -19.24 3.57 7.89
C ASN A 26 -18.56 3.88 9.22
N GLU A 27 -19.21 3.54 10.36
CA GLU A 27 -18.61 3.77 11.68
C GLU A 27 -17.24 3.08 11.85
N ASP A 28 -17.01 1.97 11.12
CA ASP A 28 -15.79 1.17 11.25
C ASP A 28 -14.70 1.53 10.23
N TYR A 29 -15.04 2.17 9.11
CA TYR A 29 -14.09 2.52 8.06
C TYR A 29 -14.63 3.61 7.13
N LYS A 30 -13.71 4.34 6.47
CA LYS A 30 -14.02 5.31 5.41
C LYS A 30 -13.45 4.81 4.09
N ILE A 31 -14.23 4.84 3.01
CA ILE A 31 -13.73 4.54 1.67
C ILE A 31 -12.98 5.75 1.13
N LEU A 32 -11.68 5.59 0.83
CA LEU A 32 -10.84 6.62 0.23
C LEU A 32 -10.88 6.56 -1.30
N LYS A 33 -10.95 5.35 -1.87
CA LYS A 33 -10.96 5.13 -3.32
C LYS A 33 -11.71 3.85 -3.66
N SER A 34 -12.39 3.83 -4.81
CA SER A 34 -13.01 2.65 -5.38
C SER A 34 -12.79 2.65 -6.89
N GLU A 35 -12.26 1.56 -7.41
CA GLU A 35 -11.99 1.34 -8.84
C GLU A 35 -12.51 -0.01 -9.27
N ASN A 36 -12.93 -0.12 -10.53
CA ASN A 36 -13.35 -1.39 -11.12
C ASN A 36 -12.52 -1.67 -12.37
N THR A 37 -11.98 -2.88 -12.47
CA THR A 37 -11.20 -3.32 -13.61
C THR A 37 -11.60 -4.75 -13.98
N ASN A 38 -12.20 -4.93 -15.15
CA ASN A 38 -12.57 -6.25 -15.69
C ASN A 38 -13.47 -7.08 -14.76
N GLY A 39 -14.41 -6.44 -14.04
CA GLY A 39 -15.32 -7.10 -13.12
C GLY A 39 -14.72 -7.44 -11.76
N TYR A 40 -13.54 -6.90 -11.46
CA TYR A 40 -12.94 -6.90 -10.12
C TYR A 40 -12.89 -5.48 -9.58
N LYS A 41 -13.36 -5.31 -8.36
CA LYS A 41 -13.33 -4.03 -7.67
C LYS A 41 -12.14 -3.96 -6.72
N THR A 42 -11.43 -2.85 -6.72
CA THR A 42 -10.44 -2.52 -5.69
C THR A 42 -10.94 -1.34 -4.88
N ILE A 43 -11.03 -1.49 -3.58
CA ILE A 43 -11.37 -0.40 -2.66
C ILE A 43 -10.24 -0.15 -1.69
N THR A 44 -9.90 1.12 -1.48
CA THR A 44 -8.97 1.52 -0.43
C THR A 44 -9.78 2.12 0.72
N ILE A 45 -9.61 1.57 1.91
CA ILE A 45 -10.30 2.01 3.11
C ILE A 45 -9.32 2.60 4.13
N LEU A 46 -9.77 3.64 4.83
CA LEU A 46 -9.11 4.16 6.02
C LEU A 46 -9.67 3.44 7.24
N VAL A 47 -8.78 2.93 8.08
CA VAL A 47 -9.08 2.28 9.36
C VAL A 47 -8.33 2.99 10.49
N GLU A 48 -8.67 2.71 11.74
CA GLU A 48 -7.89 3.20 12.88
C GLU A 48 -6.45 2.68 12.82
N ASN A 49 -5.47 3.57 13.10
CA ASN A 49 -4.04 3.20 13.03
C ASN A 49 -3.64 2.12 14.05
N GLU A 50 -4.32 2.06 15.19
CA GLU A 50 -4.05 1.10 16.27
C GLU A 50 -5.08 -0.04 16.33
N ILE A 51 -5.73 -0.33 15.19
CA ILE A 51 -6.72 -1.40 15.08
C ILE A 51 -6.09 -2.77 15.39
N SER A 52 -6.77 -3.60 16.17
CA SER A 52 -6.33 -4.97 16.39
C SER A 52 -6.48 -5.81 15.12
N GLU A 53 -5.66 -6.85 14.96
CA GLU A 53 -5.73 -7.74 13.79
C GLU A 53 -7.13 -8.37 13.64
N GLU A 54 -7.75 -8.80 14.76
CA GLU A 54 -9.10 -9.37 14.74
C GLU A 54 -10.15 -8.38 14.21
N ASN A 55 -10.10 -7.13 14.68
CA ASN A 55 -11.03 -6.11 14.24
C ASN A 55 -10.75 -5.70 12.78
N LEU A 56 -9.47 -5.60 12.39
CA LEU A 56 -9.08 -5.35 11.00
C LEU A 56 -9.66 -6.39 10.05
N ARG A 57 -9.56 -7.69 10.41
CA ARG A 57 -10.16 -8.80 9.64
C ARG A 57 -11.67 -8.61 9.46
N LYS A 58 -12.38 -8.28 10.55
CA LYS A 58 -13.83 -8.06 10.52
C LYS A 58 -14.19 -6.88 9.63
N VAL A 59 -13.47 -5.76 9.78
CA VAL A 59 -13.71 -4.54 9.00
C VAL A 59 -13.46 -4.77 7.51
N MET A 60 -12.35 -5.41 7.14
CA MET A 60 -12.02 -5.67 5.73
C MET A 60 -13.01 -6.66 5.09
N LYS A 61 -13.40 -7.73 5.80
CA LYS A 61 -14.45 -8.66 5.33
C LYS A 61 -15.78 -7.94 5.13
N LYS A 62 -16.19 -7.10 6.11
CA LYS A 62 -17.42 -6.29 6.01
C LYS A 62 -17.36 -5.36 4.81
N ALA A 63 -16.26 -4.61 4.65
CA ALA A 63 -16.06 -3.71 3.52
C ALA A 63 -16.14 -4.43 2.16
N ALA A 64 -15.56 -5.63 2.04
CA ALA A 64 -15.63 -6.42 0.84
C ALA A 64 -17.07 -6.86 0.52
N VAL A 65 -17.77 -7.44 1.49
CA VAL A 65 -19.16 -7.94 1.32
C VAL A 65 -20.13 -6.81 0.98
N GLU A 66 -20.00 -5.66 1.64
CA GLU A 66 -20.88 -4.49 1.38
C GLU A 66 -20.65 -3.85 0.00
N ASN A 67 -19.46 -4.06 -0.59
CA ASN A 67 -19.07 -3.41 -1.84
C ASN A 67 -18.94 -4.36 -3.04
N ILE A 68 -19.23 -5.67 -2.91
CA ILE A 68 -19.09 -6.63 -4.02
C ILE A 68 -20.05 -6.30 -5.17
N GLY A 69 -21.30 -5.96 -4.89
CA GLY A 69 -22.31 -5.73 -5.93
C GLY A 69 -22.37 -6.88 -6.93
N ASP A 70 -22.31 -6.55 -8.23
CA ASP A 70 -22.31 -7.51 -9.34
C ASP A 70 -20.88 -7.90 -9.78
N ASP A 71 -19.85 -7.49 -9.03
CA ASP A 71 -18.47 -7.77 -9.37
C ASP A 71 -18.08 -9.22 -9.03
N ARG A 72 -17.10 -9.77 -9.76
CA ARG A 72 -16.58 -11.13 -9.54
C ARG A 72 -15.76 -11.26 -8.26
N GLY A 73 -15.19 -10.16 -7.81
CA GLY A 73 -14.42 -10.08 -6.57
C GLY A 73 -14.14 -8.65 -6.15
N VAL A 74 -13.82 -8.50 -4.87
CA VAL A 74 -13.41 -7.22 -4.27
C VAL A 74 -12.08 -7.41 -3.57
N GLN A 75 -11.10 -6.58 -3.91
CA GLN A 75 -9.87 -6.43 -3.16
C GLN A 75 -9.98 -5.20 -2.26
N VAL A 76 -9.78 -5.39 -0.98
CA VAL A 76 -9.77 -4.33 0.04
C VAL A 76 -8.34 -4.04 0.44
N LEU A 77 -7.92 -2.79 0.32
CA LEU A 77 -6.62 -2.27 0.73
C LEU A 77 -6.85 -1.39 1.96
N ALA A 78 -6.27 -1.73 3.11
CA ALA A 78 -6.45 -0.97 4.34
C ALA A 78 -5.25 -0.05 4.64
N ILE A 79 -5.53 1.20 4.93
CA ILE A 79 -4.57 2.24 5.30
C ILE A 79 -4.96 2.78 6.67
N GLY A 80 -4.01 2.87 7.61
CA GLY A 80 -4.24 3.42 8.95
C GLY A 80 -3.90 4.90 9.08
N ASP A 81 -3.26 5.49 8.07
CA ASP A 81 -2.91 6.91 8.05
C ASP A 81 -3.26 7.51 6.69
N GLU A 82 -4.31 8.35 6.65
CA GLU A 82 -4.80 8.97 5.42
C GLU A 82 -3.72 9.80 4.70
N ARG A 83 -2.73 10.31 5.43
CA ARG A 83 -1.62 11.08 4.88
C ARG A 83 -0.73 10.26 3.94
N LEU A 84 -0.72 8.92 4.06
CA LEU A 84 0.02 8.01 3.19
C LEU A 84 -0.77 7.59 1.94
N PHE A 85 -2.05 7.95 1.87
CA PHE A 85 -2.88 7.61 0.71
C PHE A 85 -2.30 8.21 -0.60
N GLY A 86 -2.22 7.40 -1.64
CA GLY A 86 -1.61 7.76 -2.92
C GLY A 86 -0.08 7.54 -3.00
N HIS A 87 0.60 7.29 -1.86
CA HIS A 87 2.04 7.04 -1.81
C HIS A 87 2.40 5.60 -1.42
N VAL A 88 1.44 4.87 -0.85
CA VAL A 88 1.58 3.45 -0.52
C VAL A 88 0.32 2.70 -0.94
N LEU A 89 0.45 1.42 -1.24
CA LEU A 89 -0.68 0.58 -1.63
C LEU A 89 -1.58 0.28 -0.42
N ASN A 90 -0.98 -0.14 0.69
CA ASN A 90 -1.64 -0.42 1.95
C ASN A 90 -0.64 -0.29 3.11
N THR A 91 -1.14 -0.14 4.33
CA THR A 91 -0.32 -0.16 5.54
C THR A 91 -0.76 -1.23 6.52
N HIS A 92 -2.05 -1.58 6.52
CA HIS A 92 -2.67 -2.47 7.49
C HIS A 92 -3.06 -3.81 6.89
N GLY A 93 -3.31 -3.88 5.58
CA GLY A 93 -3.59 -5.18 5.00
C GLY A 93 -4.16 -5.16 3.60
N ILE A 94 -4.23 -6.37 3.07
CA ILE A 94 -4.88 -6.70 1.80
C ILE A 94 -5.83 -7.87 2.07
N TYR A 95 -7.06 -7.75 1.65
CA TYR A 95 -8.05 -8.82 1.73
C TYR A 95 -8.82 -8.93 0.42
N THR A 96 -8.96 -10.14 -0.12
CA THR A 96 -9.73 -10.37 -1.34
C THR A 96 -10.91 -11.29 -1.05
N TYR A 97 -12.08 -10.88 -1.51
CA TYR A 97 -13.33 -11.63 -1.44
C TYR A 97 -13.80 -11.94 -2.86
N TYR A 98 -14.28 -13.16 -3.10
CA TYR A 98 -14.77 -13.62 -4.40
C TYR A 98 -16.27 -13.89 -4.33
N ALA A 99 -17.01 -13.47 -5.37
CA ALA A 99 -18.45 -13.65 -5.47
C ALA A 99 -18.86 -15.13 -5.66
N SER A 100 -17.96 -15.94 -6.25
CA SER A 100 -18.22 -17.35 -6.49
C SER A 100 -17.04 -18.25 -6.14
N GLU A 101 -17.33 -19.51 -5.82
CA GLU A 101 -16.32 -20.56 -5.60
C GLU A 101 -15.41 -20.73 -6.85
N LYS A 102 -15.99 -20.62 -8.04
CA LYS A 102 -15.26 -20.73 -9.30
C LYS A 102 -14.18 -19.65 -9.40
N ASP A 103 -14.54 -18.40 -9.09
CA ASP A 103 -13.58 -17.28 -9.13
C ASP A 103 -12.48 -17.46 -8.09
N ARG A 104 -12.83 -17.97 -6.91
CA ARG A 104 -11.86 -18.29 -5.84
C ARG A 104 -10.90 -19.40 -6.26
N GLU A 105 -11.38 -20.49 -6.84
CA GLU A 105 -10.55 -21.61 -7.30
C GLU A 105 -9.63 -21.20 -8.46
N GLU A 106 -10.09 -20.32 -9.34
CA GLU A 106 -9.27 -19.79 -10.41
C GLU A 106 -8.09 -18.99 -9.84
N GLN A 107 -8.31 -18.18 -8.82
CA GLN A 107 -7.27 -17.37 -8.17
C GLN A 107 -6.32 -18.18 -7.28
N LYS A 108 -6.73 -19.30 -6.71
CA LYS A 108 -5.83 -20.19 -5.97
C LYS A 108 -4.64 -20.70 -6.81
N LYS A 109 -4.74 -20.64 -8.14
CA LYS A 109 -3.64 -20.96 -9.05
C LYS A 109 -2.54 -19.89 -9.07
N TYR A 110 -2.86 -18.67 -8.62
CA TYR A 110 -1.98 -17.51 -8.64
C TYR A 110 -2.05 -16.78 -7.30
N PRO A 111 -1.62 -17.42 -6.18
CA PRO A 111 -1.76 -16.86 -4.83
C PRO A 111 -1.02 -15.53 -4.65
N GLU A 112 0.03 -15.29 -5.41
CA GLU A 112 0.80 -14.05 -5.40
C GLU A 112 0.01 -12.84 -5.92
N LEU A 113 -1.05 -13.05 -6.72
CA LEU A 113 -1.88 -11.98 -7.26
C LEU A 113 -2.96 -11.51 -6.28
N SER A 114 -3.23 -12.28 -5.24
CA SER A 114 -4.30 -12.00 -4.27
C SER A 114 -3.85 -12.34 -2.85
N PRO A 115 -2.77 -11.74 -2.36
CA PRO A 115 -2.30 -11.99 -1.00
C PRO A 115 -3.36 -11.53 0.00
N ILE A 116 -3.56 -12.32 1.06
CA ILE A 116 -4.32 -11.89 2.24
C ILE A 116 -3.30 -11.57 3.34
N VAL A 117 -3.29 -10.33 3.75
CA VAL A 117 -2.33 -9.80 4.72
C VAL A 117 -3.07 -8.93 5.72
N PHE A 118 -2.80 -9.13 7.00
CA PHE A 118 -3.28 -8.27 8.08
C PHE A 118 -2.12 -7.83 8.95
N ARG A 119 -2.07 -6.53 9.27
CA ARG A 119 -1.03 -5.93 10.10
C ARG A 119 -1.67 -5.05 11.15
N SER A 120 -1.31 -5.25 12.39
CA SER A 120 -1.67 -4.34 13.48
C SER A 120 -0.55 -3.31 13.66
N LYS A 121 -0.89 -2.02 13.65
CA LYS A 121 0.08 -0.94 13.85
C LYS A 121 -0.12 -0.30 15.20
N LYS A 122 0.99 -0.02 15.89
CA LYS A 122 0.97 0.54 17.25
C LYS A 122 1.57 1.93 17.35
N SER A 123 2.35 2.36 16.36
CA SER A 123 3.00 3.66 16.34
C SER A 123 2.36 4.62 15.33
N LYS A 124 2.38 5.92 15.65
CA LYS A 124 2.00 6.96 14.70
C LYS A 124 3.26 7.55 14.09
N LEU A 125 3.25 7.72 12.78
CA LEU A 125 4.32 8.41 12.09
C LEU A 125 4.30 9.91 12.38
N SER A 126 5.49 10.49 12.53
CA SER A 126 5.62 11.94 12.61
C SER A 126 5.25 12.60 11.28
N GLN A 127 4.75 13.84 11.32
CA GLN A 127 4.42 14.58 10.10
C GLN A 127 5.65 14.76 9.21
N ASP A 128 6.81 15.02 9.81
CA ASP A 128 8.07 15.21 9.09
C ASP A 128 8.50 13.92 8.38
N ALA A 129 8.38 12.76 9.03
CA ALA A 129 8.71 11.48 8.40
C ALA A 129 7.84 11.23 7.17
N ILE A 130 6.53 11.51 7.25
CA ILE A 130 5.61 11.36 6.13
C ILE A 130 5.93 12.33 5.01
N ASN A 131 6.18 13.60 5.31
CA ASN A 131 6.51 14.60 4.30
C ASN A 131 7.80 14.24 3.56
N ILE A 132 8.85 13.86 4.30
CA ILE A 132 10.13 13.43 3.75
C ILE A 132 9.97 12.18 2.87
N PHE A 133 9.17 11.20 3.33
CA PHE A 133 8.88 9.99 2.55
C PHE A 133 8.18 10.30 1.23
N LYS A 134 7.18 11.18 1.25
CA LYS A 134 6.46 11.61 0.05
C LYS A 134 7.39 12.31 -0.94
N ASP A 135 8.13 13.32 -0.47
CA ASP A 135 9.04 14.07 -1.33
C ASP A 135 10.13 13.18 -1.93
N ASN A 136 10.67 12.24 -1.15
CA ASN A 136 11.62 11.26 -1.68
C ASN A 136 10.98 10.32 -2.71
N GLY A 137 9.73 9.89 -2.49
CA GLY A 137 8.96 9.09 -3.44
C GLY A 137 8.68 9.83 -4.74
N ASP A 138 8.37 11.12 -4.69
CA ASP A 138 8.16 11.97 -5.87
C ASP A 138 9.45 12.13 -6.70
N LEU A 139 10.62 12.23 -6.03
CA LEU A 139 11.91 12.26 -6.72
C LEU A 139 12.23 10.92 -7.41
N ILE A 140 11.95 9.80 -6.74
CA ILE A 140 12.11 8.46 -7.32
C ILE A 140 11.18 8.32 -8.54
N ALA A 141 9.91 8.74 -8.44
CA ALA A 141 8.95 8.69 -9.55
C ALA A 141 9.40 9.58 -10.72
N ARG A 142 9.92 10.79 -10.46
CA ARG A 142 10.45 11.70 -11.47
C ARG A 142 11.57 11.08 -12.30
N ASP A 143 12.44 10.32 -11.67
CA ASP A 143 13.66 9.79 -12.29
C ASP A 143 13.54 8.29 -12.66
N PHE A 144 12.34 7.69 -12.49
CA PHE A 144 12.10 6.26 -12.71
C PHE A 144 12.48 5.77 -14.13
N GLU A 145 12.10 6.54 -15.16
CA GLU A 145 12.42 6.18 -16.55
C GLU A 145 13.92 6.18 -16.83
N LYS A 146 14.67 7.07 -16.15
CA LYS A 146 16.13 7.13 -16.29
C LYS A 146 16.81 5.93 -15.61
N ALA A 147 16.23 5.45 -14.50
CA ALA A 147 16.78 4.34 -13.72
C ALA A 147 16.78 3.01 -14.49
N SER A 148 15.87 2.84 -15.49
CA SER A 148 15.76 1.59 -16.25
C SER A 148 17.04 1.21 -17.03
N ASP A 149 17.87 2.19 -17.36
CA ASP A 149 19.09 2.01 -18.16
C ASP A 149 20.37 2.19 -17.33
N MET A 150 20.25 2.38 -16.00
CA MET A 150 21.37 2.61 -15.09
C MET A 150 22.00 1.32 -14.57
N THR A 151 23.26 1.37 -14.24
CA THR A 151 23.94 0.36 -13.43
C THR A 151 23.50 0.48 -11.97
N VAL A 152 23.74 -0.56 -11.16
CA VAL A 152 23.43 -0.53 -9.72
C VAL A 152 24.16 0.60 -9.00
N GLU A 153 25.38 0.89 -9.37
CA GLU A 153 26.17 1.99 -8.82
C GLU A 153 25.56 3.36 -9.15
N GLU A 154 25.05 3.53 -10.37
CA GLU A 154 24.40 4.76 -10.80
C GLU A 154 23.03 4.93 -10.11
N GLU A 155 22.26 3.86 -9.94
CA GLU A 155 21.00 3.87 -9.16
C GLU A 155 21.27 4.26 -7.69
N MET A 156 22.27 3.66 -7.05
CA MET A 156 22.63 3.99 -5.67
C MET A 156 23.02 5.46 -5.52
N LYS A 157 23.81 6.00 -6.48
CA LYS A 157 24.18 7.40 -6.48
C LYS A 157 22.96 8.31 -6.66
N LEU A 158 22.03 7.96 -7.57
CA LEU A 158 20.79 8.71 -7.76
C LEU A 158 19.95 8.75 -6.48
N MET A 159 19.83 7.64 -5.76
CA MET A 159 19.16 7.60 -4.46
C MET A 159 19.84 8.49 -3.42
N GLU A 160 21.17 8.53 -3.39
CA GLU A 160 21.92 9.44 -2.50
C GLU A 160 21.67 10.91 -2.88
N ASP A 161 21.64 11.23 -4.17
CA ASP A 161 21.34 12.57 -4.66
C ASP A 161 19.91 13.01 -4.27
N HIS A 162 18.91 12.12 -4.31
CA HIS A 162 17.56 12.38 -3.81
C HIS A 162 17.56 12.71 -2.31
N ILE A 163 18.29 11.94 -1.49
CA ILE A 163 18.42 12.21 -0.05
C ILE A 163 19.03 13.60 0.20
N VAL A 164 20.06 13.98 -0.59
CA VAL A 164 20.67 15.31 -0.50
C VAL A 164 19.70 16.41 -0.93
N GLU A 165 18.89 16.19 -1.96
CA GLU A 165 17.86 17.15 -2.40
C GLU A 165 16.81 17.36 -1.32
N VAL A 166 16.29 16.29 -0.72
CA VAL A 166 15.35 16.34 0.40
C VAL A 166 15.99 17.02 1.62
N SER A 167 17.23 16.70 1.97
CA SER A 167 17.93 17.31 3.12
C SER A 167 18.02 18.83 3.00
N LYS A 168 18.31 19.34 1.80
CA LYS A 168 18.34 20.78 1.51
C LYS A 168 16.96 21.41 1.64
N LYS A 169 15.90 20.75 1.15
CA LYS A 169 14.52 21.23 1.23
C LYS A 169 14.07 21.42 2.67
N TYR A 170 14.43 20.49 3.56
CA TYR A 170 14.02 20.52 4.97
C TYR A 170 15.02 21.19 5.91
N GLY A 171 16.21 21.55 5.43
CA GLY A 171 17.27 22.15 6.25
C GLY A 171 17.82 21.20 7.32
N ILE A 172 17.82 19.91 7.05
CA ILE A 172 18.33 18.84 7.93
C ILE A 172 19.46 18.08 7.25
N THR A 173 20.18 17.24 8.01
CA THR A 173 21.26 16.42 7.45
C THR A 173 20.73 15.24 6.63
N ALA A 174 21.54 14.71 5.72
CA ALA A 174 21.23 13.49 4.97
C ALA A 174 20.96 12.28 5.89
N ASP A 175 21.68 12.19 7.02
CA ASP A 175 21.47 11.12 8.00
C ASP A 175 20.12 11.24 8.72
N GLU A 176 19.66 12.46 8.98
CA GLU A 176 18.33 12.69 9.53
C GLU A 176 17.24 12.32 8.53
N VAL A 177 17.41 12.62 7.24
CA VAL A 177 16.50 12.14 6.18
C VAL A 177 16.45 10.62 6.17
N LYS A 178 17.61 9.94 6.16
CA LYS A 178 17.70 8.47 6.19
C LYS A 178 16.96 7.88 7.40
N LYS A 179 17.13 8.46 8.60
CA LYS A 179 16.41 8.03 9.81
C LYS A 179 14.88 8.16 9.67
N LYS A 180 14.41 9.25 9.05
CA LYS A 180 12.98 9.45 8.82
C LYS A 180 12.42 8.48 7.79
N LEU A 181 13.14 8.18 6.73
CA LEU A 181 12.76 7.15 5.75
C LEU A 181 12.76 5.76 6.40
N GLU A 182 13.72 5.45 7.28
CA GLU A 182 13.76 4.20 8.04
C GLU A 182 12.58 4.09 9.02
N GLU A 183 12.15 5.20 9.66
CA GLU A 183 10.95 5.26 10.51
C GLU A 183 9.70 4.82 9.72
N VAL A 184 9.54 5.35 8.49
CA VAL A 184 8.43 4.96 7.61
C VAL A 184 8.61 3.52 7.11
N GLY A 185 9.81 3.12 6.73
CA GLY A 185 10.11 1.75 6.30
C GLY A 185 9.73 0.74 7.37
N LYS A 186 10.12 0.95 8.63
CA LYS A 186 9.73 0.10 9.76
C LYS A 186 8.22 0.06 9.95
N TYR A 187 7.54 1.21 9.84
CA TYR A 187 6.09 1.27 9.92
C TYR A 187 5.42 0.45 8.80
N LEU A 188 5.97 0.44 7.59
CA LEU A 188 5.42 -0.32 6.47
C LEU A 188 5.73 -1.82 6.56
N ASP A 189 6.91 -2.19 7.09
CA ASP A 189 7.43 -3.58 7.14
C ASP A 189 6.99 -4.35 8.38
N GLU A 190 6.41 -3.68 9.41
CA GLU A 190 6.00 -4.34 10.64
C GLU A 190 5.02 -5.49 10.35
N ASP A 191 5.52 -6.70 10.58
CA ASP A 191 4.84 -8.00 10.64
C ASP A 191 3.81 -8.32 9.53
N VAL A 192 4.32 -8.76 8.38
CA VAL A 192 3.50 -9.51 7.43
C VAL A 192 3.23 -10.89 8.01
N VAL A 193 2.10 -11.06 8.69
CA VAL A 193 1.61 -12.38 9.08
C VAL A 193 0.73 -12.90 7.92
N PRO A 194 1.19 -13.88 7.12
CA PRO A 194 0.34 -14.52 6.13
C PRO A 194 -0.86 -15.15 6.84
N ASP A 195 -2.06 -14.95 6.31
CA ASP A 195 -3.25 -15.52 6.90
C ASP A 195 -3.15 -17.05 6.91
N LYS A 196 -3.04 -17.64 8.10
CA LYS A 196 -2.99 -19.10 8.26
C LYS A 196 -4.29 -19.79 7.82
N GLU A 197 -5.42 -19.08 7.90
CA GLU A 197 -6.72 -19.60 7.45
C GLU A 197 -6.78 -19.75 5.93
N TYR A 198 -6.03 -18.95 5.16
CA TYR A 198 -6.00 -19.05 3.70
C TYR A 198 -5.34 -20.33 3.19
N LYS A 199 -4.42 -20.92 3.96
CA LYS A 199 -3.77 -22.20 3.60
C LYS A 199 -4.66 -23.42 3.84
N ASN A 200 -5.75 -23.29 4.59
CA ASN A 200 -6.62 -24.37 5.04
C ASN A 200 -8.05 -24.28 4.47
N GLN A 201 -8.34 -23.33 3.60
CA GLN A 201 -9.57 -23.18 2.84
C GLN A 201 -9.29 -23.48 1.36
#